data_b81107d555f675ade248958362a88a34
#
_entry.id   b81107d555f675ade248958362a88a34
#
_cell.length_a   1.000
_cell.length_b   1.000
_cell.length_c   1.000
_cell.angle_alpha   90.00
_cell.angle_beta   90.00
_cell.angle_gamma   90.00
#
_symmetry.space_group_name_H-M   'P 1'
#
loop_
_entity.id
_entity.type
_entity.pdbx_description
1 polymer ?
#
loop_
_entity_poly.entity_id
_entity_poly.type
_entity_poly.pdbx_seq_one_letter_code
_entity_poly.pdbx_strand_id
1 'polypeptide(L)'
;MAFCEKCGTKIEEGEKFCSNCGNTVGAPSEPVQPQAEEKKNDLSDKVASLNNTADTTEEFDAADIEKNKLMAVLAYIIFLIPLLAAKDSPFAKYHTNQGLVLFLAAIASGVVMVIPILGWIIAPIASILITVLAVIGIINALNGKAKELPIIGKFKIIK
;
A
#
# COMPACT_ATOMS: atom_id res chain seq x y z
N MET A 1 -22.53 -17.14 41.55
CA MET A 1 -21.21 -16.54 41.86
C MET A 1 -20.25 -16.94 40.75
N ALA A 2 -19.76 -15.98 39.96
CA ALA A 2 -18.82 -16.22 38.87
C ALA A 2 -17.41 -15.76 39.26
N PHE A 3 -16.39 -16.39 38.68
CA PHE A 3 -14.99 -15.99 38.85
C PHE A 3 -14.44 -15.55 37.48
N CYS A 4 -13.56 -14.56 37.49
CA CYS A 4 -12.90 -14.10 36.27
C CYS A 4 -11.95 -15.19 35.75
N GLU A 5 -12.15 -15.66 34.52
CA GLU A 5 -11.32 -16.70 33.89
C GLU A 5 -9.86 -16.28 33.70
N LYS A 6 -9.59 -14.97 33.66
CA LYS A 6 -8.26 -14.40 33.40
C LYS A 6 -7.43 -14.20 34.67
N CYS A 7 -8.04 -13.85 35.83
CA CYS A 7 -7.30 -13.51 37.03
C CYS A 7 -7.84 -14.20 38.32
N GLY A 8 -8.91 -15.01 38.21
CA GLY A 8 -9.49 -15.74 39.33
C GLY A 8 -10.26 -14.89 40.35
N THR A 9 -10.39 -13.58 40.14
CA THR A 9 -11.11 -12.68 41.06
C THR A 9 -12.60 -12.98 41.03
N LYS A 10 -13.26 -12.94 42.18
CA LYS A 10 -14.71 -13.14 42.35
C LYS A 10 -15.45 -11.93 41.74
N ILE A 11 -16.49 -12.21 40.96
CA ILE A 11 -17.30 -11.20 40.25
C ILE A 11 -18.70 -11.20 40.83
N GLU A 12 -19.25 -10.02 41.08
CA GLU A 12 -20.60 -9.83 41.57
C GLU A 12 -21.63 -9.91 40.45
N GLU A 13 -22.85 -10.32 40.77
CA GLU A 13 -23.93 -10.45 39.77
C GLU A 13 -24.29 -9.09 39.18
N GLY A 14 -24.12 -8.93 37.85
CA GLY A 14 -24.41 -7.70 37.10
C GLY A 14 -23.19 -6.91 36.65
N GLU A 15 -21.98 -7.29 37.05
CA GLU A 15 -20.76 -6.66 36.56
C GLU A 15 -20.40 -7.14 35.15
N LYS A 16 -20.20 -6.20 34.23
CA LYS A 16 -19.79 -6.48 32.83
C LYS A 16 -18.28 -6.57 32.67
N PHE A 17 -17.51 -6.11 33.64
CA PHE A 17 -16.05 -6.10 33.62
C PHE A 17 -15.50 -6.52 34.98
N CYS A 18 -14.39 -7.27 34.97
CA CYS A 18 -13.70 -7.61 36.20
C CYS A 18 -13.04 -6.37 36.82
N SER A 19 -13.36 -6.05 38.07
CA SER A 19 -12.83 -4.90 38.82
C SER A 19 -11.32 -4.96 39.05
N ASN A 20 -10.70 -6.15 38.96
CA ASN A 20 -9.27 -6.33 39.19
C ASN A 20 -8.42 -6.31 37.90
N CYS A 21 -8.90 -6.86 36.79
CA CYS A 21 -8.11 -6.96 35.55
C CYS A 21 -8.80 -6.36 34.31
N GLY A 22 -9.99 -5.77 34.45
CA GLY A 22 -10.73 -5.12 33.35
C GLY A 22 -11.29 -6.07 32.30
N ASN A 23 -11.21 -7.39 32.47
CA ASN A 23 -11.70 -8.35 31.50
C ASN A 23 -13.25 -8.39 31.49
N THR A 24 -13.85 -8.51 30.31
CA THR A 24 -15.32 -8.62 30.14
C THR A 24 -15.81 -9.98 30.65
N VAL A 25 -16.94 -9.97 31.36
CA VAL A 25 -17.55 -11.16 31.96
C VAL A 25 -18.89 -11.43 31.30
N GLY A 26 -19.07 -12.63 30.76
CA GLY A 26 -20.40 -13.13 30.37
C GLY A 26 -20.80 -12.98 28.91
N ALA A 27 -19.85 -12.97 27.95
CA ALA A 27 -20.17 -13.21 26.54
C ALA A 27 -19.41 -14.44 26.02
N PRO A 28 -20.01 -15.29 25.15
CA PRO A 28 -19.27 -16.37 24.49
C PRO A 28 -18.09 -15.77 23.72
N SER A 29 -16.93 -16.37 23.85
CA SER A 29 -15.70 -15.95 23.21
C SER A 29 -15.78 -16.12 21.70
N GLU A 30 -16.30 -15.10 21.00
CA GLU A 30 -15.86 -14.82 19.64
C GLU A 30 -14.52 -14.08 19.72
N PRO A 31 -13.56 -14.37 18.85
CA PRO A 31 -12.27 -13.68 18.88
C PRO A 31 -12.50 -12.20 18.62
N VAL A 32 -12.36 -11.39 19.65
CA VAL A 32 -12.40 -9.94 19.55
C VAL A 32 -11.15 -9.52 18.79
N GLN A 33 -11.27 -9.38 17.49
CA GLN A 33 -10.41 -8.49 16.73
C GLN A 33 -10.57 -7.08 17.34
N PRO A 34 -9.51 -6.32 17.54
CA PRO A 34 -9.63 -4.93 17.94
C PRO A 34 -10.39 -4.19 16.84
N GLN A 35 -11.66 -3.98 17.03
CA GLN A 35 -12.42 -3.00 16.26
C GLN A 35 -11.96 -1.63 16.73
N ALA A 36 -10.84 -1.16 16.15
CA ALA A 36 -10.77 0.24 15.82
C ALA A 36 -11.93 0.47 14.86
N GLU A 37 -12.92 1.22 15.26
CA GLU A 37 -13.88 1.86 14.37
C GLU A 37 -13.10 2.83 13.48
N GLU A 38 -12.35 2.29 12.52
CA GLU A 38 -12.02 3.02 11.31
C GLU A 38 -13.35 3.26 10.60
N LYS A 39 -13.78 4.51 10.57
CA LYS A 39 -14.50 5.03 9.42
C LYS A 39 -13.66 4.64 8.21
N LYS A 40 -13.95 3.47 7.62
CA LYS A 40 -13.40 3.08 6.33
C LYS A 40 -13.80 4.18 5.38
N ASN A 41 -12.86 5.06 5.10
CA ASN A 41 -13.07 6.12 4.16
C ASN A 41 -13.34 5.43 2.83
N ASP A 42 -14.44 5.75 2.18
CA ASP A 42 -14.82 5.33 0.82
C ASP A 42 -13.61 5.43 -0.15
N LEU A 43 -12.69 6.35 0.13
CA LEU A 43 -11.43 6.51 -0.57
C LEU A 43 -10.46 5.33 -0.37
N SER A 44 -10.35 4.77 0.85
CA SER A 44 -9.49 3.61 1.11
C SER A 44 -9.97 2.38 0.35
N ASP A 45 -11.27 2.15 0.32
CA ASP A 45 -11.87 1.02 -0.41
C ASP A 45 -11.72 1.18 -1.92
N LYS A 46 -11.84 2.41 -2.43
CA LYS A 46 -11.55 2.73 -3.84
C LYS A 46 -10.08 2.53 -4.20
N VAL A 47 -9.15 2.98 -3.35
CA VAL A 47 -7.71 2.76 -3.56
C VAL A 47 -7.38 1.27 -3.49
N ALA A 48 -7.97 0.52 -2.56
CA ALA A 48 -7.80 -0.93 -2.46
C ALA A 48 -8.33 -1.65 -3.71
N SER A 49 -9.46 -1.22 -4.26
CA SER A 49 -10.01 -1.78 -5.49
C SER A 49 -9.14 -1.48 -6.72
N LEU A 50 -8.55 -0.28 -6.80
CA LEU A 50 -7.60 0.08 -7.85
C LEU A 50 -6.30 -0.74 -7.76
N ASN A 51 -5.89 -1.13 -6.56
CA ASN A 51 -4.69 -1.94 -6.32
C ASN A 51 -4.94 -3.47 -6.45
N ASN A 52 -6.10 -3.87 -6.95
CA ASN A 52 -6.40 -5.28 -7.25
C ASN A 52 -5.81 -5.67 -8.62
N THR A 53 -4.48 -5.64 -8.69
CA THR A 53 -3.69 -5.94 -9.88
C THR A 53 -2.88 -7.23 -9.66
N ALA A 54 -2.22 -7.72 -10.71
CA ALA A 54 -1.37 -8.90 -10.62
C ALA A 54 -0.30 -8.69 -9.53
N ASP A 55 -0.18 -9.68 -8.67
CA ASP A 55 0.80 -9.73 -7.58
C ASP A 55 1.83 -10.80 -7.94
N THR A 56 3.05 -10.38 -8.23
CA THR A 56 4.18 -11.25 -8.59
C THR A 56 5.21 -11.32 -7.46
N THR A 57 4.81 -10.98 -6.24
CA THR A 57 5.72 -10.93 -5.09
C THR A 57 6.44 -12.25 -4.84
N GLU A 58 5.77 -13.38 -5.07
CA GLU A 58 6.33 -14.73 -4.89
C GLU A 58 7.47 -15.08 -5.86
N GLU A 59 7.62 -14.31 -6.95
CA GLU A 59 8.72 -14.48 -7.91
C GLU A 59 10.04 -13.89 -7.41
N PHE A 60 10.03 -13.14 -6.30
CA PHE A 60 11.19 -12.43 -5.77
C PHE A 60 11.67 -13.03 -4.45
N ASP A 61 12.99 -13.08 -4.27
CA ASP A 61 13.62 -13.53 -3.04
C ASP A 61 13.27 -12.60 -1.86
N ALA A 62 12.85 -13.18 -0.74
CA ALA A 62 12.47 -12.43 0.46
C ALA A 62 13.64 -11.58 1.01
N ALA A 63 14.87 -12.07 0.91
CA ALA A 63 16.06 -11.33 1.33
C ALA A 63 16.35 -10.13 0.41
N ASP A 64 16.12 -10.28 -0.91
CA ASP A 64 16.22 -9.19 -1.87
C ASP A 64 15.17 -8.11 -1.61
N ILE A 65 13.93 -8.52 -1.37
CA ILE A 65 12.83 -7.61 -1.02
C ILE A 65 13.20 -6.79 0.22
N GLU A 66 13.58 -7.45 1.32
CA GLU A 66 13.88 -6.77 2.59
C GLU A 66 15.04 -5.78 2.46
N LYS A 67 16.11 -6.18 1.79
CA LYS A 67 17.29 -5.36 1.56
C LYS A 67 17.02 -4.15 0.67
N ASN A 68 16.14 -4.28 -0.31
CA ASN A 68 15.96 -3.29 -1.37
C ASN A 68 14.61 -2.55 -1.33
N LYS A 69 13.82 -2.67 -0.25
CA LYS A 69 12.56 -1.93 -0.07
C LYS A 69 12.72 -0.42 -0.26
N LEU A 70 13.74 0.17 0.34
CA LEU A 70 14.00 1.61 0.20
C LEU A 70 14.34 2.01 -1.24
N MET A 71 15.12 1.17 -1.93
CA MET A 71 15.43 1.39 -3.36
C MET A 71 14.18 1.29 -4.21
N ALA A 72 13.28 0.36 -3.91
CA ALA A 72 11.99 0.23 -4.58
C ALA A 72 11.07 1.46 -4.36
N VAL A 73 11.09 2.06 -3.16
CA VAL A 73 10.37 3.32 -2.87
C VAL A 73 10.97 4.48 -3.66
N LEU A 74 12.30 4.60 -3.67
CA LEU A 74 13.00 5.65 -4.41
C LEU A 74 12.72 5.60 -5.90
N ALA A 75 12.35 4.45 -6.45
CA ALA A 75 11.98 4.30 -7.85
C ALA A 75 10.80 5.20 -8.28
N TYR A 76 9.92 5.56 -7.37
CA TYR A 76 8.75 6.43 -7.64
C TYR A 76 9.04 7.92 -7.44
N ILE A 77 10.18 8.25 -6.85
CA ILE A 77 10.62 9.63 -6.61
C ILE A 77 11.70 10.00 -7.62
N ILE A 78 12.76 9.20 -7.68
CA ILE A 78 13.90 9.38 -8.59
C ILE A 78 14.32 7.99 -9.09
N PHE A 79 13.71 7.52 -10.16
CA PHE A 79 13.93 6.17 -10.72
C PHE A 79 15.40 5.91 -11.12
N LEU A 80 16.19 6.96 -11.36
CA LEU A 80 17.60 6.84 -11.70
C LEU A 80 18.44 6.23 -10.56
N ILE A 81 18.11 6.53 -9.30
CA ILE A 81 18.87 6.04 -8.14
C ILE A 81 18.85 4.52 -8.08
N PRO A 82 17.71 3.83 -7.97
CA PRO A 82 17.70 2.38 -7.94
C PRO A 82 18.18 1.76 -9.25
N LEU A 83 17.98 2.42 -10.39
CA LEU A 83 18.50 1.97 -11.67
C LEU A 83 20.02 1.83 -11.68
N LEU A 84 20.74 2.71 -10.97
CA LEU A 84 22.19 2.73 -10.91
C LEU A 84 22.74 2.01 -9.67
N ALA A 85 22.06 2.11 -8.52
CA ALA A 85 22.56 1.62 -7.23
C ALA A 85 22.11 0.19 -6.90
N ALA A 86 21.00 -0.27 -7.47
CA ALA A 86 20.40 -1.59 -7.19
C ALA A 86 20.25 -2.44 -8.46
N LYS A 87 21.26 -2.43 -9.31
CA LYS A 87 21.27 -3.15 -10.61
C LYS A 87 21.09 -4.64 -10.48
N ASP A 88 21.53 -5.23 -9.37
CA ASP A 88 21.50 -6.67 -9.15
C ASP A 88 20.23 -7.15 -8.43
N SER A 89 19.36 -6.21 -8.01
CA SER A 89 18.11 -6.52 -7.34
C SER A 89 16.95 -6.63 -8.35
N PRO A 90 16.40 -7.84 -8.58
CA PRO A 90 15.19 -8.01 -9.39
C PRO A 90 14.00 -7.23 -8.84
N PHE A 91 13.83 -7.18 -7.50
CA PHE A 91 12.75 -6.46 -6.85
C PHE A 91 12.85 -4.95 -7.08
N ALA A 92 14.05 -4.35 -6.89
CA ALA A 92 14.26 -2.93 -7.17
C ALA A 92 14.06 -2.60 -8.66
N LYS A 93 14.53 -3.46 -9.57
CA LYS A 93 14.31 -3.29 -11.02
C LYS A 93 12.83 -3.29 -11.38
N TYR A 94 12.04 -4.17 -10.77
CA TYR A 94 10.60 -4.23 -10.99
C TYR A 94 9.94 -2.87 -10.71
N HIS A 95 10.20 -2.30 -9.53
CA HIS A 95 9.66 -0.99 -9.15
C HIS A 95 10.28 0.16 -9.96
N THR A 96 11.57 0.04 -10.33
CA THR A 96 12.24 1.02 -11.20
C THR A 96 11.58 1.09 -12.58
N ASN A 97 11.20 -0.05 -13.14
CA ASN A 97 10.46 -0.08 -14.39
C ASN A 97 9.12 0.67 -14.29
N GLN A 98 8.38 0.47 -13.21
CA GLN A 98 7.11 1.16 -12.99
C GLN A 98 7.31 2.67 -12.77
N GLY A 99 8.34 3.07 -12.02
CA GLY A 99 8.72 4.46 -11.82
C GLY A 99 9.12 5.15 -13.13
N LEU A 100 9.86 4.44 -14.00
CA LEU A 100 10.21 4.94 -15.33
C LEU A 100 8.97 5.15 -16.21
N VAL A 101 8.02 4.21 -16.20
CA VAL A 101 6.77 4.34 -16.96
C VAL A 101 5.96 5.53 -16.47
N LEU A 102 5.87 5.74 -15.15
CA LEU A 102 5.23 6.92 -14.56
C LEU A 102 5.92 8.22 -14.98
N PHE A 103 7.24 8.25 -14.99
CA PHE A 103 8.01 9.40 -15.45
C PHE A 103 7.75 9.73 -16.92
N LEU A 104 7.71 8.71 -17.78
CA LEU A 104 7.36 8.90 -19.18
C LEU A 104 5.92 9.39 -19.37
N ALA A 105 4.98 8.88 -18.57
CA ALA A 105 3.60 9.36 -18.56
C ALA A 105 3.51 10.85 -18.12
N ALA A 106 4.33 11.25 -17.15
CA ALA A 106 4.41 12.65 -16.72
C ALA A 106 4.96 13.57 -17.83
N ILE A 107 6.00 13.13 -18.53
CA ILE A 107 6.52 13.87 -19.71
C ILE A 107 5.44 13.99 -20.78
N ALA A 108 4.77 12.89 -21.12
CA ALA A 108 3.69 12.90 -22.12
C ALA A 108 2.56 13.88 -21.73
N SER A 109 2.17 13.88 -20.44
CA SER A 109 1.19 14.83 -19.91
C SER A 109 1.66 16.28 -20.04
N GLY A 110 2.95 16.55 -19.79
CA GLY A 110 3.57 17.87 -19.97
C GLY A 110 3.54 18.34 -21.42
N VAL A 111 3.78 17.45 -22.37
CA VAL A 111 3.67 17.76 -23.81
C VAL A 111 2.24 18.11 -24.19
N VAL A 112 1.25 17.37 -23.71
CA VAL A 112 -0.17 17.66 -23.95
C VAL A 112 -0.57 19.01 -23.36
N MET A 113 0.04 19.45 -22.27
CA MET A 113 -0.26 20.75 -21.64
C MET A 113 0.01 21.96 -22.55
N VAL A 114 0.88 21.81 -23.55
CA VAL A 114 1.18 22.88 -24.51
C VAL A 114 -0.01 23.19 -25.44
N ILE A 115 -0.95 22.26 -25.60
CA ILE A 115 -2.15 22.45 -26.43
C ILE A 115 -3.16 23.28 -25.64
N PRO A 116 -3.50 24.51 -26.08
CA PRO A 116 -4.45 25.36 -25.37
C PRO A 116 -5.83 24.68 -25.30
N ILE A 117 -6.56 24.94 -24.22
CA ILE A 117 -7.87 24.37 -23.88
C ILE A 117 -7.79 22.89 -23.57
N LEU A 118 -7.36 22.02 -24.47
CA LEU A 118 -7.29 20.59 -24.29
C LEU A 118 -6.28 20.20 -23.19
N GLY A 119 -5.09 20.76 -23.24
CA GLY A 119 -4.03 20.50 -22.26
C GLY A 119 -4.39 21.02 -20.88
N TRP A 120 -5.05 22.17 -20.78
CA TRP A 120 -5.46 22.77 -19.51
C TRP A 120 -6.53 21.94 -18.76
N ILE A 121 -7.30 21.14 -19.49
CA ILE A 121 -8.30 20.23 -18.90
C ILE A 121 -7.66 18.88 -18.60
N ILE A 122 -6.90 18.31 -19.53
CA ILE A 122 -6.36 16.93 -19.41
C ILE A 122 -5.17 16.87 -18.46
N ALA A 123 -4.25 17.84 -18.51
CA ALA A 123 -3.02 17.78 -17.74
C ALA A 123 -3.23 17.73 -16.21
N PRO A 124 -4.12 18.53 -15.60
CA PRO A 124 -4.38 18.41 -14.15
C PRO A 124 -5.00 17.05 -13.78
N ILE A 125 -5.89 16.50 -14.60
CA ILE A 125 -6.49 15.20 -14.37
C ILE A 125 -5.42 14.09 -14.44
N ALA A 126 -4.57 14.14 -15.47
CA ALA A 126 -3.46 13.20 -15.62
C ALA A 126 -2.45 13.31 -14.46
N SER A 127 -2.14 14.53 -14.01
CA SER A 127 -1.25 14.76 -12.87
C SER A 127 -1.77 14.14 -11.58
N ILE A 128 -3.06 14.28 -11.30
CA ILE A 128 -3.71 13.65 -10.14
C ILE A 128 -3.60 12.13 -10.27
N LEU A 129 -3.92 11.57 -11.43
CA LEU A 129 -3.85 10.13 -11.67
C LEU A 129 -2.42 9.60 -11.47
N ILE A 130 -1.42 10.25 -12.06
CA ILE A 130 0.00 9.89 -11.92
C ILE A 130 0.42 9.93 -10.45
N THR A 131 0.00 10.95 -9.71
CA THR A 131 0.30 11.07 -8.27
C THR A 131 -0.33 9.91 -7.48
N VAL A 132 -1.59 9.58 -7.73
CA VAL A 132 -2.26 8.44 -7.08
C VAL A 132 -1.55 7.13 -7.38
N LEU A 133 -1.16 6.91 -8.64
CA LEU A 133 -0.41 5.70 -9.04
C LEU A 133 0.97 5.64 -8.37
N ALA A 134 1.68 6.77 -8.25
CA ALA A 134 2.95 6.83 -7.53
C ALA A 134 2.78 6.47 -6.05
N VAL A 135 1.75 6.99 -5.38
CA VAL A 135 1.44 6.67 -3.98
C VAL A 135 1.12 5.18 -3.82
N ILE A 136 0.31 4.59 -4.71
CA ILE A 136 0.02 3.14 -4.69
C ILE A 136 1.32 2.34 -4.84
N GLY A 137 2.19 2.72 -5.77
CA GLY A 137 3.47 2.07 -5.98
C GLY A 137 4.40 2.15 -4.77
N ILE A 138 4.48 3.31 -4.14
CA ILE A 138 5.24 3.52 -2.88
C ILE A 138 4.70 2.61 -1.77
N ILE A 139 3.38 2.55 -1.59
CA ILE A 139 2.75 1.68 -0.57
C ILE A 139 3.07 0.21 -0.85
N ASN A 140 2.97 -0.24 -2.10
CA ASN A 140 3.32 -1.61 -2.47
C ASN A 140 4.80 -1.91 -2.16
N ALA A 141 5.72 -1.02 -2.54
CA ALA A 141 7.15 -1.15 -2.27
C ALA A 141 7.46 -1.21 -0.76
N LEU A 142 6.84 -0.34 0.05
CA LEU A 142 6.98 -0.35 1.51
C LEU A 142 6.49 -1.65 2.14
N ASN A 143 5.43 -2.23 1.59
CA ASN A 143 4.89 -3.52 2.03
C ASN A 143 5.68 -4.72 1.46
N GLY A 144 6.74 -4.49 0.68
CA GLY A 144 7.51 -5.55 0.05
C GLY A 144 6.74 -6.31 -1.04
N LYS A 145 5.74 -5.68 -1.66
CA LYS A 145 4.88 -6.31 -2.67
C LYS A 145 5.26 -5.86 -4.07
N ALA A 146 5.48 -6.82 -4.95
CA ALA A 146 5.68 -6.60 -6.39
C ALA A 146 4.33 -6.65 -7.13
N LYS A 147 3.50 -5.63 -6.93
CA LYS A 147 2.22 -5.47 -7.62
C LYS A 147 2.32 -4.54 -8.82
N GLU A 148 1.68 -4.93 -9.93
CA GLU A 148 1.57 -4.07 -11.10
C GLU A 148 0.76 -2.82 -10.78
N LEU A 149 1.20 -1.66 -11.27
CA LEU A 149 0.38 -0.45 -11.19
C LEU A 149 -0.85 -0.57 -12.10
N PRO A 150 -2.02 -0.09 -11.66
CA PRO A 150 -3.19 -0.04 -12.51
C PRO A 150 -2.90 0.66 -13.83
N ILE A 151 -3.42 0.15 -14.94
CA ILE A 151 -3.32 0.72 -16.29
C ILE A 151 -1.92 0.60 -16.89
N ILE A 152 -0.87 1.02 -16.19
CA ILE A 152 0.49 1.20 -16.73
C ILE A 152 1.49 0.11 -16.32
N GLY A 153 1.18 -0.71 -15.32
CA GLY A 153 2.10 -1.71 -14.77
C GLY A 153 2.49 -2.83 -15.74
N LYS A 154 1.72 -3.00 -16.81
CA LYS A 154 1.99 -4.01 -17.87
C LYS A 154 3.14 -3.63 -18.79
N PHE A 155 3.56 -2.38 -18.82
CA PHE A 155 4.67 -1.93 -19.66
C PHE A 155 6.02 -2.30 -19.01
N LYS A 156 6.73 -3.23 -19.62
CA LYS A 156 8.08 -3.66 -19.22
C LYS A 156 9.10 -3.05 -20.16
N ILE A 157 9.77 -1.98 -19.72
CA ILE A 157 10.79 -1.25 -20.48
C ILE A 157 12.19 -1.76 -20.10
N ILE A 158 12.39 -1.96 -18.78
CA ILE A 158 13.64 -2.48 -18.23
C ILE A 158 13.55 -4.02 -18.20
N LYS A 159 14.54 -4.70 -18.77
CA LYS A 159 14.69 -6.16 -18.75
C LYS A 159 15.68 -6.60 -17.69
#